data_789e74ce2bbfc6e2e61b7ebe82ea8e85
#
_entry.id   789e74ce2bbfc6e2e61b7ebe82ea8e85
#
_cell.length_a   1.000
_cell.length_b   1.000
_cell.length_c   1.000
_cell.angle_alpha   90.00
_cell.angle_beta   90.00
_cell.angle_gamma   90.00
#
_symmetry.space_group_name_H-M   'P 1'
#
loop_
_entity.id
_entity.type
_entity.pdbx_description
1 polymer ?
#
loop_
_entity_poly.entity_id
_entity_poly.type
_entity_poly.pdbx_seq_one_letter_code
_entity_poly.pdbx_strand_id
1 'polypeptide(L)'
;MSHYTYDQNGRAYQLKGGKHSCPYCGQRTLQLYIAVDDGNPINDHVGKCDRHYNCGYDYKPRAYYTDHPSELPPDKDGKRRYMPEPKQTVIPIDKRYVERTLIPTATEGMTVFTDYLLRLFPADKVKQAIDTFYLGRTKSKAVIFWQIDEKGIVREGKVMKYQPTGNRDKTSWVVGESFWIFSTLQSRGELPAKDGEKEIKSAKCIFGQHQLRNASRDTRAFIVEGEKNAVIGSLMMPSGLWLAVGSSEEIGKVWRVKSILSQCRSVVFVPDADAINDWREQVERFGLPNAAVSDFCAGHAGGYDLADYAYYRCWEQPNAFKAPQQENGNSEVTATEPATSDVVYANNLKTLQVMIDENPAIRQLVDKFGLEIAAGNQ
;
A
#
# COMPACT_ATOMS: atom_id res chain seq x y z
N MET A 1 -19.89 -5.60 -24.90
CA MET A 1 -21.02 -5.72 -23.94
C MET A 1 -21.12 -4.42 -23.19
N SER A 2 -22.31 -3.79 -23.18
CA SER A 2 -22.51 -2.57 -22.41
C SER A 2 -22.51 -2.91 -20.92
N HIS A 3 -21.55 -2.37 -20.16
CA HIS A 3 -21.48 -2.56 -18.73
C HIS A 3 -22.48 -1.61 -18.04
N TYR A 4 -23.48 -2.18 -17.39
CA TYR A 4 -24.41 -1.45 -16.54
C TYR A 4 -23.90 -1.41 -15.10
N THR A 5 -24.18 -0.29 -14.41
CA THR A 5 -24.06 -0.17 -12.96
C THR A 5 -25.46 0.15 -12.38
N TYR A 6 -25.66 -0.07 -11.09
CA TYR A 6 -26.98 0.05 -10.46
C TYR A 6 -26.90 0.91 -9.20
N ASP A 7 -27.98 1.64 -8.92
CA ASP A 7 -28.19 2.29 -7.63
C ASP A 7 -28.71 1.30 -6.56
N GLN A 8 -29.09 1.81 -5.40
CA GLN A 8 -29.62 1.01 -4.29
C GLN A 8 -30.98 0.37 -4.56
N ASN A 9 -31.77 0.99 -5.43
CA ASN A 9 -33.10 0.53 -5.82
C ASN A 9 -33.09 -0.37 -7.08
N GLY A 10 -31.88 -0.67 -7.60
CA GLY A 10 -31.71 -1.53 -8.77
C GLY A 10 -31.97 -0.82 -10.09
N ARG A 11 -32.07 0.53 -10.13
CA ARG A 11 -32.15 1.30 -11.36
C ARG A 11 -30.81 1.23 -12.09
N ALA A 12 -30.85 0.94 -13.39
CA ALA A 12 -29.67 0.72 -14.21
C ALA A 12 -29.14 2.03 -14.81
N TYR A 13 -27.83 2.16 -14.83
CA TYR A 13 -27.10 3.28 -15.44
C TYR A 13 -25.98 2.77 -16.34
N GLN A 14 -25.65 3.54 -17.37
CA GLN A 14 -24.54 3.28 -18.26
C GLN A 14 -23.70 4.53 -18.49
N LEU A 15 -22.40 4.37 -18.71
CA LEU A 15 -21.53 5.47 -19.15
C LEU A 15 -21.88 5.81 -20.60
N LYS A 16 -22.32 7.04 -20.85
CA LYS A 16 -22.74 7.50 -22.17
C LYS A 16 -22.64 9.01 -22.28
N GLY A 17 -22.70 9.50 -23.50
CA GLY A 17 -22.74 10.93 -23.79
C GLY A 17 -21.38 11.57 -24.06
N GLY A 18 -21.37 12.91 -24.15
CA GLY A 18 -20.18 13.71 -24.39
C GLY A 18 -19.23 13.72 -23.19
N LYS A 19 -18.03 14.25 -23.40
CA LYS A 19 -17.06 14.39 -22.32
C LYS A 19 -17.29 15.70 -21.56
N HIS A 20 -17.35 15.62 -20.25
CA HIS A 20 -17.52 16.73 -19.31
C HIS A 20 -16.21 17.01 -18.58
N SER A 21 -16.12 18.16 -17.93
CA SER A 21 -14.96 18.47 -17.08
C SER A 21 -14.97 17.56 -15.85
N CYS A 22 -13.86 16.84 -15.65
CA CYS A 22 -13.70 15.98 -14.48
C CYS A 22 -13.50 16.85 -13.24
N PRO A 23 -14.27 16.65 -12.15
CA PRO A 23 -14.11 17.43 -10.93
C PRO A 23 -12.74 17.25 -10.26
N TYR A 24 -12.08 16.12 -10.51
CA TYR A 24 -10.81 15.80 -9.90
C TYR A 24 -9.61 16.37 -10.67
N CYS A 25 -9.52 16.14 -11.99
CA CYS A 25 -8.35 16.54 -12.78
C CYS A 25 -8.60 17.79 -13.67
N GLY A 26 -9.80 18.35 -13.67
CA GLY A 26 -10.19 19.51 -14.46
C GLY A 26 -10.26 19.27 -15.98
N GLN A 27 -9.81 18.11 -16.46
CA GLN A 27 -9.77 17.80 -17.90
C GLN A 27 -11.15 17.39 -18.41
N ARG A 28 -11.42 17.69 -19.69
CA ARG A 28 -12.69 17.35 -20.34
C ARG A 28 -12.71 15.87 -20.78
N THR A 29 -12.69 14.97 -19.77
CA THR A 29 -12.55 13.51 -19.94
C THR A 29 -13.56 12.71 -19.11
N LEU A 30 -14.50 13.37 -18.44
CA LEU A 30 -15.53 12.71 -17.64
C LEU A 30 -16.67 12.23 -18.54
N GLN A 31 -17.00 10.95 -18.46
CA GLN A 31 -18.27 10.39 -18.97
C GLN A 31 -19.25 10.26 -17.82
N LEU A 32 -20.50 10.71 -18.01
CA LEU A 32 -21.52 10.67 -16.98
C LEU A 32 -22.23 9.32 -16.96
N TYR A 33 -22.71 8.92 -15.78
CA TYR A 33 -23.65 7.82 -15.63
C TYR A 33 -25.06 8.30 -15.98
N ILE A 34 -25.58 7.77 -17.09
CA ILE A 34 -26.89 8.06 -17.64
C ILE A 34 -27.87 6.94 -17.25
N ALA A 35 -29.01 7.28 -16.69
CA ALA A 35 -30.06 6.30 -16.39
C ALA A 35 -30.60 5.67 -17.70
N VAL A 36 -30.80 4.36 -17.67
CA VAL A 36 -31.19 3.60 -18.87
C VAL A 36 -32.63 3.81 -19.24
N ASP A 37 -33.47 4.08 -18.27
CA ASP A 37 -34.91 4.22 -18.42
C ASP A 37 -35.36 5.58 -18.95
N ASP A 38 -34.74 6.69 -18.54
CA ASP A 38 -35.14 8.04 -18.95
C ASP A 38 -34.04 8.79 -19.73
N GLY A 39 -32.84 8.24 -19.85
CA GLY A 39 -31.75 8.83 -20.60
C GLY A 39 -31.09 10.04 -19.95
N ASN A 40 -31.39 10.34 -18.69
CA ASN A 40 -30.88 11.51 -18.00
C ASN A 40 -29.65 11.18 -17.16
N PRO A 41 -28.66 12.09 -17.05
CA PRO A 41 -27.60 11.97 -16.09
C PRO A 41 -28.12 12.19 -14.67
N ILE A 42 -27.46 11.60 -13.69
CA ILE A 42 -27.79 11.85 -12.27
C ILE A 42 -27.49 13.31 -11.96
N ASN A 43 -26.28 13.75 -12.32
CA ASN A 43 -25.85 15.14 -12.29
C ASN A 43 -24.53 15.30 -13.08
N ASP A 44 -23.93 16.49 -13.07
CA ASP A 44 -22.78 16.84 -13.91
C ASP A 44 -21.43 16.29 -13.43
N HIS A 45 -21.39 15.66 -12.27
CA HIS A 45 -20.16 15.11 -11.67
C HIS A 45 -20.26 13.61 -11.34
N VAL A 46 -21.41 12.96 -11.47
CA VAL A 46 -21.57 11.52 -11.27
C VAL A 46 -21.18 10.76 -12.53
N GLY A 47 -19.95 10.27 -12.56
CA GLY A 47 -19.36 9.72 -13.77
C GLY A 47 -17.99 9.11 -13.55
N LYS A 48 -17.38 8.67 -14.65
CA LYS A 48 -16.04 8.09 -14.70
C LYS A 48 -15.14 8.88 -15.64
N CYS A 49 -13.94 9.21 -15.18
CA CYS A 49 -12.92 9.85 -15.99
C CYS A 49 -12.24 8.82 -16.91
N ASP A 50 -12.09 9.12 -18.21
CA ASP A 50 -11.38 8.25 -19.16
C ASP A 50 -9.89 8.11 -18.81
N ARG A 51 -9.33 9.08 -18.09
CA ARG A 51 -7.98 9.02 -17.55
C ARG A 51 -7.91 8.21 -16.25
N HIS A 52 -8.71 7.16 -16.15
CA HIS A 52 -8.89 6.37 -14.93
C HIS A 52 -7.56 5.94 -14.29
N TYR A 53 -6.59 5.52 -15.09
CA TYR A 53 -5.26 5.12 -14.59
C TYR A 53 -4.44 6.27 -14.00
N ASN A 54 -4.70 7.52 -14.45
CA ASN A 54 -3.94 8.71 -14.02
C ASN A 54 -4.77 9.65 -13.14
N CYS A 55 -6.09 9.52 -13.14
CA CYS A 55 -7.01 10.39 -12.42
C CYS A 55 -7.79 9.66 -11.33
N GLY A 56 -8.14 8.38 -11.55
CA GLY A 56 -8.86 7.54 -10.59
C GLY A 56 -10.32 7.92 -10.33
N TYR A 57 -10.84 9.02 -10.91
CA TYR A 57 -12.19 9.46 -10.64
C TYR A 57 -13.24 8.52 -11.24
N ASP A 58 -14.01 7.87 -10.38
CA ASP A 58 -15.16 7.02 -10.72
C ASP A 58 -16.21 7.14 -9.61
N TYR A 59 -17.08 8.17 -9.70
CA TYR A 59 -18.15 8.40 -8.75
C TYR A 59 -19.42 7.73 -9.26
N LYS A 60 -19.66 6.53 -8.75
CA LYS A 60 -20.75 5.65 -9.21
C LYS A 60 -22.11 6.06 -8.64
N PRO A 61 -23.23 5.75 -9.34
CA PRO A 61 -24.60 6.03 -8.88
C PRO A 61 -24.86 5.58 -7.46
N ARG A 62 -24.41 4.39 -7.11
CA ARG A 62 -24.59 3.84 -5.77
C ARG A 62 -23.88 4.64 -4.69
N ALA A 63 -22.64 5.04 -4.94
CA ALA A 63 -21.88 5.88 -4.00
C ALA A 63 -22.55 7.24 -3.83
N TYR A 64 -22.95 7.85 -4.96
CA TYR A 64 -23.67 9.13 -4.93
C TYR A 64 -24.93 9.09 -4.05
N TYR A 65 -25.80 8.11 -4.26
CA TYR A 65 -27.05 7.99 -3.47
C TYR A 65 -26.81 7.48 -2.03
N THR A 66 -25.64 6.94 -1.73
CA THR A 66 -25.22 6.69 -0.34
C THR A 66 -24.90 8.01 0.36
N ASP A 67 -24.24 8.93 -0.35
CA ASP A 67 -23.88 10.25 0.16
C ASP A 67 -25.10 11.21 0.15
N HIS A 68 -26.08 10.98 -0.75
CA HIS A 68 -27.28 11.79 -0.96
C HIS A 68 -28.56 10.94 -0.90
N PRO A 69 -28.92 10.35 0.26
CA PRO A 69 -30.06 9.41 0.35
C PRO A 69 -31.40 10.01 0.01
N SER A 70 -31.57 11.33 0.22
CA SER A 70 -32.81 12.06 -0.10
C SER A 70 -33.07 12.19 -1.60
N GLU A 71 -32.03 12.07 -2.42
CA GLU A 71 -32.15 12.19 -3.89
C GLU A 71 -32.34 10.84 -4.60
N LEU A 72 -32.27 9.72 -3.84
CA LEU A 72 -32.46 8.39 -4.40
C LEU A 72 -33.89 8.29 -5.02
N PRO A 73 -33.99 8.00 -6.34
CA PRO A 73 -35.30 7.83 -6.97
C PRO A 73 -36.08 6.65 -6.34
N PRO A 74 -37.41 6.75 -6.24
CA PRO A 74 -38.23 5.62 -5.83
C PRO A 74 -38.09 4.46 -6.84
N ASP A 75 -38.29 3.23 -6.36
CA ASP A 75 -38.38 2.07 -7.23
C ASP A 75 -39.66 2.13 -8.14
N LYS A 76 -39.79 1.16 -9.04
CA LYS A 76 -40.94 1.06 -9.95
C LYS A 76 -42.28 0.93 -9.23
N ASP A 77 -42.30 0.54 -7.96
CA ASP A 77 -43.43 0.41 -7.09
C ASP A 77 -43.65 1.66 -6.22
N GLY A 78 -42.89 2.73 -6.43
CA GLY A 78 -42.93 3.95 -5.63
C GLY A 78 -42.30 3.80 -4.23
N LYS A 79 -41.62 2.69 -3.96
CA LYS A 79 -40.98 2.42 -2.67
C LYS A 79 -39.46 2.60 -2.79
N ARG A 80 -38.86 3.31 -1.84
CA ARG A 80 -37.41 3.38 -1.70
C ARG A 80 -36.91 2.10 -1.02
N ARG A 81 -36.64 1.06 -1.79
CA ARG A 81 -36.10 -0.21 -1.28
C ARG A 81 -34.57 -0.20 -1.41
N TYR A 82 -33.88 -0.16 -0.28
CA TYR A 82 -32.46 -0.51 -0.25
C TYR A 82 -32.34 -2.00 -0.58
N MET A 83 -31.88 -2.32 -1.77
CA MET A 83 -31.44 -3.68 -2.07
C MET A 83 -29.94 -3.76 -1.73
N PRO A 84 -29.56 -4.49 -0.67
CA PRO A 84 -28.14 -4.75 -0.44
C PRO A 84 -27.56 -5.44 -1.68
N GLU A 85 -26.35 -5.04 -2.07
CA GLU A 85 -25.65 -5.80 -3.13
C GLU A 85 -25.72 -7.28 -2.80
N PRO A 86 -26.01 -8.14 -3.79
CA PRO A 86 -25.88 -9.57 -3.58
C PRO A 86 -24.46 -9.79 -3.05
N LYS A 87 -24.37 -10.27 -1.80
CA LYS A 87 -23.10 -10.52 -1.14
C LYS A 87 -22.25 -11.31 -2.12
N GLN A 88 -21.12 -10.75 -2.51
CA GLN A 88 -20.19 -11.47 -3.35
C GLN A 88 -19.78 -12.72 -2.58
N THR A 89 -19.92 -13.89 -3.18
CA THR A 89 -19.45 -15.14 -2.57
C THR A 89 -17.96 -15.02 -2.36
N VAL A 90 -17.57 -14.95 -1.09
CA VAL A 90 -16.16 -14.83 -0.69
C VAL A 90 -15.71 -16.21 -0.24
N ILE A 91 -14.81 -16.79 -1.00
CA ILE A 91 -14.20 -18.07 -0.67
C ILE A 91 -12.81 -17.81 -0.08
N PRO A 92 -12.53 -18.27 1.14
CA PRO A 92 -11.19 -18.19 1.71
C PRO A 92 -10.27 -19.22 1.05
N ILE A 93 -8.97 -18.93 1.04
CA ILE A 93 -7.95 -19.93 0.76
C ILE A 93 -7.75 -20.76 2.03
N ASP A 94 -7.66 -22.09 1.91
CA ASP A 94 -7.38 -22.97 3.04
C ASP A 94 -5.99 -22.64 3.61
N LYS A 95 -5.90 -22.45 4.93
CA LYS A 95 -4.67 -22.13 5.65
C LYS A 95 -3.53 -23.15 5.43
N ARG A 96 -3.86 -24.39 5.05
CA ARG A 96 -2.87 -25.43 4.69
C ARG A 96 -1.94 -24.97 3.56
N TYR A 97 -2.38 -24.08 2.67
CA TYR A 97 -1.52 -23.51 1.62
C TYR A 97 -0.46 -22.57 2.20
N VAL A 98 -0.82 -21.79 3.22
CA VAL A 98 0.14 -20.97 3.98
C VAL A 98 1.15 -21.89 4.66
N GLU A 99 0.68 -22.84 5.47
CA GLU A 99 1.49 -23.76 6.27
C GLU A 99 2.52 -24.53 5.42
N ARG A 100 2.10 -25.05 4.25
CA ARG A 100 2.98 -25.80 3.34
C ARG A 100 4.03 -24.96 2.63
N THR A 101 3.82 -23.67 2.53
CA THR A 101 4.70 -22.77 1.79
C THR A 101 5.58 -21.92 2.69
N LEU A 102 5.34 -21.89 4.02
CA LEU A 102 6.14 -21.11 4.96
C LEU A 102 7.63 -21.29 4.73
N ILE A 103 8.38 -20.19 4.82
CA ILE A 103 9.83 -20.21 4.83
C ILE A 103 10.27 -20.69 6.22
N PRO A 104 10.91 -21.87 6.33
CA PRO A 104 11.14 -22.51 7.63
C PRO A 104 12.24 -21.82 8.44
N THR A 105 13.24 -21.26 7.76
CA THR A 105 14.44 -20.69 8.38
C THR A 105 14.86 -19.40 7.68
N ALA A 106 15.60 -18.55 8.39
CA ALA A 106 16.28 -17.39 7.82
C ALA A 106 17.73 -17.77 7.43
N THR A 107 17.86 -18.65 6.44
CA THR A 107 19.14 -19.09 5.88
C THR A 107 19.19 -18.77 4.39
N GLU A 108 20.39 -18.67 3.85
CA GLU A 108 20.58 -18.42 2.41
C GLU A 108 19.94 -19.51 1.54
N GLY A 109 19.51 -19.11 0.36
CA GLY A 109 18.92 -20.00 -0.64
C GLY A 109 17.44 -20.33 -0.42
N MET A 110 16.75 -19.75 0.57
CA MET A 110 15.31 -19.91 0.75
C MET A 110 14.53 -19.19 -0.36
N THR A 111 14.75 -17.90 -0.52
CA THR A 111 14.29 -17.08 -1.66
C THR A 111 15.32 -15.97 -1.92
N VAL A 112 15.33 -15.41 -3.14
CA VAL A 112 16.19 -14.24 -3.43
C VAL A 112 15.85 -13.06 -2.52
N PHE A 113 14.58 -12.93 -2.13
CA PHE A 113 14.14 -11.87 -1.21
C PHE A 113 14.69 -12.06 0.20
N THR A 114 14.65 -13.27 0.76
CA THR A 114 15.24 -13.53 2.08
C THR A 114 16.76 -13.39 2.06
N ASP A 115 17.42 -13.78 0.98
CA ASP A 115 18.86 -13.59 0.81
C ASP A 115 19.23 -12.09 0.78
N TYR A 116 18.38 -11.26 0.15
CA TYR A 116 18.51 -9.82 0.19
C TYR A 116 18.38 -9.28 1.62
N LEU A 117 17.36 -9.72 2.38
CA LEU A 117 17.17 -9.30 3.77
C LEU A 117 18.35 -9.70 4.68
N LEU A 118 18.88 -10.91 4.51
CA LEU A 118 20.03 -11.41 5.30
C LEU A 118 21.32 -10.63 5.07
N ARG A 119 21.45 -9.98 3.91
CA ARG A 119 22.58 -9.06 3.68
C ARG A 119 22.47 -7.78 4.50
N LEU A 120 21.25 -7.30 4.74
CA LEU A 120 20.99 -6.03 5.42
C LEU A 120 20.79 -6.19 6.92
N PHE A 121 20.16 -7.28 7.37
CA PHE A 121 19.67 -7.44 8.73
C PHE A 121 20.18 -8.75 9.37
N PRO A 122 20.24 -8.82 10.73
CA PRO A 122 20.56 -10.05 11.45
C PRO A 122 19.57 -11.18 11.13
N ALA A 123 20.07 -12.42 11.09
CA ALA A 123 19.28 -13.60 10.73
C ALA A 123 18.09 -13.87 11.67
N ASP A 124 18.26 -13.63 12.97
CA ASP A 124 17.21 -13.75 13.98
C ASP A 124 16.07 -12.76 13.72
N LYS A 125 16.39 -11.52 13.36
CA LYS A 125 15.40 -10.49 13.00
C LYS A 125 14.69 -10.83 11.69
N VAL A 126 15.44 -11.32 10.70
CA VAL A 126 14.83 -11.78 9.44
C VAL A 126 13.91 -12.96 9.69
N LYS A 127 14.28 -13.91 10.57
CA LYS A 127 13.39 -15.02 10.97
C LYS A 127 12.12 -14.50 11.65
N GLN A 128 12.26 -13.55 12.57
CA GLN A 128 11.11 -12.92 13.23
C GLN A 128 10.16 -12.27 12.22
N ALA A 129 10.68 -11.56 11.22
CA ALA A 129 9.86 -10.96 10.16
C ALA A 129 9.18 -12.02 9.28
N ILE A 130 9.90 -13.11 8.92
CA ILE A 130 9.32 -14.24 8.19
C ILE A 130 8.09 -14.79 8.94
N ASP A 131 8.23 -15.03 10.23
CA ASP A 131 7.14 -15.58 11.06
C ASP A 131 6.01 -14.59 11.26
N THR A 132 6.34 -13.33 11.53
CA THR A 132 5.35 -12.26 11.72
C THR A 132 4.44 -12.10 10.50
N PHE A 133 5.02 -12.15 9.30
CA PHE A 133 4.28 -11.93 8.07
C PHE A 133 3.84 -13.22 7.36
N TYR A 134 4.11 -14.39 7.94
CA TYR A 134 3.85 -15.68 7.30
C TYR A 134 4.44 -15.76 5.89
N LEU A 135 5.69 -15.30 5.71
CA LEU A 135 6.30 -15.30 4.38
C LEU A 135 6.41 -16.73 3.85
N GLY A 136 5.86 -16.94 2.67
CA GLY A 136 5.91 -18.21 1.97
C GLY A 136 6.91 -18.22 0.83
N ARG A 137 7.15 -19.41 0.27
CA ARG A 137 7.94 -19.57 -0.95
C ARG A 137 7.29 -20.54 -1.93
N THR A 138 7.51 -20.31 -3.20
CA THR A 138 7.19 -21.24 -4.28
C THR A 138 8.31 -22.27 -4.47
N LYS A 139 8.07 -23.30 -5.28
CA LYS A 139 9.11 -24.23 -5.70
C LYS A 139 10.24 -23.54 -6.49
N SER A 140 9.92 -22.49 -7.24
CA SER A 140 10.88 -21.64 -7.98
C SER A 140 11.57 -20.59 -7.10
N LYS A 141 11.45 -20.68 -5.78
CA LYS A 141 12.06 -19.76 -4.79
C LYS A 141 11.57 -18.30 -4.89
N ALA A 142 10.42 -18.04 -5.51
CA ALA A 142 9.74 -16.77 -5.41
C ALA A 142 9.11 -16.63 -4.01
N VAL A 143 9.09 -15.42 -3.44
CA VAL A 143 8.43 -15.16 -2.16
C VAL A 143 6.92 -15.07 -2.34
N ILE A 144 6.17 -15.55 -1.35
CA ILE A 144 4.71 -15.40 -1.27
C ILE A 144 4.40 -14.46 -0.10
N PHE A 145 3.75 -13.35 -0.40
CA PHE A 145 3.18 -12.43 0.59
C PHE A 145 1.72 -12.79 0.82
N TRP A 146 1.46 -13.51 1.92
CA TRP A 146 0.11 -13.95 2.26
C TRP A 146 -0.71 -12.80 2.85
N GLN A 147 -1.88 -12.55 2.26
CA GLN A 147 -2.87 -11.60 2.77
C GLN A 147 -3.86 -12.33 3.68
N ILE A 148 -3.68 -12.17 4.97
CA ILE A 148 -4.51 -12.77 6.02
C ILE A 148 -5.19 -11.63 6.77
N ASP A 149 -6.52 -11.70 6.91
CA ASP A 149 -7.26 -10.65 7.59
C ASP A 149 -7.14 -10.72 9.12
N GLU A 150 -7.71 -9.76 9.83
CA GLU A 150 -7.68 -9.66 11.29
C GLU A 150 -8.41 -10.81 12.00
N LYS A 151 -9.23 -11.56 11.27
CA LYS A 151 -9.91 -12.76 11.77
C LYS A 151 -9.10 -14.03 11.52
N GLY A 152 -7.95 -13.93 10.83
CA GLY A 152 -7.08 -15.04 10.46
C GLY A 152 -7.53 -15.81 9.22
N ILE A 153 -8.41 -15.22 8.42
CA ILE A 153 -8.88 -15.81 7.17
C ILE A 153 -7.90 -15.45 6.07
N VAL A 154 -7.41 -16.47 5.36
CA VAL A 154 -6.50 -16.27 4.22
C VAL A 154 -7.31 -15.79 3.01
N ARG A 155 -7.02 -14.59 2.56
CA ARG A 155 -7.74 -13.91 1.48
C ARG A 155 -7.06 -14.06 0.13
N GLU A 156 -5.73 -13.99 0.13
CA GLU A 156 -4.93 -14.03 -1.10
C GLU A 156 -3.47 -14.37 -0.78
N GLY A 157 -2.68 -14.69 -1.80
CA GLY A 157 -1.22 -14.76 -1.74
C GLY A 157 -0.64 -14.09 -2.99
N LYS A 158 0.22 -13.07 -2.79
CA LYS A 158 0.92 -12.37 -3.87
C LYS A 158 2.31 -12.99 -4.05
N VAL A 159 2.55 -13.56 -5.22
CA VAL A 159 3.84 -14.16 -5.57
C VAL A 159 4.72 -13.10 -6.21
N MET A 160 5.94 -12.94 -5.69
CA MET A 160 6.87 -11.95 -6.20
C MET A 160 8.27 -12.54 -6.39
N LYS A 161 8.89 -12.19 -7.51
CA LYS A 161 10.30 -12.48 -7.79
C LYS A 161 11.13 -11.22 -7.62
N TYR A 162 12.29 -11.38 -7.03
CA TYR A 162 13.24 -10.29 -6.80
C TYR A 162 14.59 -10.61 -7.41
N GLN A 163 15.31 -9.57 -7.75
CA GLN A 163 16.74 -9.63 -8.09
C GLN A 163 17.57 -9.58 -6.81
N PRO A 164 18.83 -10.00 -6.83
CA PRO A 164 19.73 -9.88 -5.68
C PRO A 164 19.83 -8.45 -5.12
N THR A 165 19.63 -7.43 -5.93
CA THR A 165 19.62 -6.02 -5.50
C THR A 165 18.39 -5.63 -4.66
N GLY A 166 17.40 -6.51 -4.50
CA GLY A 166 16.13 -6.20 -3.86
C GLY A 166 15.09 -5.57 -4.80
N ASN A 167 15.43 -5.32 -6.06
CA ASN A 167 14.50 -4.85 -7.06
C ASN A 167 13.57 -5.97 -7.53
N ARG A 168 12.33 -5.62 -7.89
CA ARG A 168 11.40 -6.57 -8.48
C ARG A 168 11.94 -7.12 -9.79
N ASP A 169 12.00 -8.44 -9.92
CA ASP A 169 12.31 -9.08 -11.18
C ASP A 169 11.03 -9.16 -12.05
N LYS A 170 11.00 -8.37 -13.11
CA LYS A 170 9.88 -8.32 -14.06
C LYS A 170 10.10 -9.24 -15.27
N THR A 171 11.29 -9.85 -15.41
CA THR A 171 11.72 -10.55 -16.62
C THR A 171 11.67 -12.06 -16.50
N SER A 172 11.70 -12.62 -15.30
CA SER A 172 11.85 -14.06 -15.04
C SER A 172 10.52 -14.83 -14.94
N TRP A 173 9.40 -14.24 -15.35
CA TRP A 173 8.11 -14.91 -15.32
C TRP A 173 7.99 -15.92 -16.46
N VAL A 174 7.70 -17.16 -16.10
CA VAL A 174 7.41 -18.22 -17.08
C VAL A 174 5.95 -18.08 -17.53
N VAL A 175 5.70 -18.37 -18.79
CA VAL A 175 4.33 -18.39 -19.35
C VAL A 175 3.46 -19.34 -18.50
N GLY A 176 2.32 -18.82 -18.02
CA GLY A 176 1.39 -19.56 -17.15
C GLY A 176 1.63 -19.42 -15.64
N GLU A 177 2.68 -18.73 -15.18
CA GLU A 177 2.82 -18.34 -13.79
C GLU A 177 1.87 -17.18 -13.45
N SER A 178 1.12 -17.31 -12.36
CA SER A 178 0.26 -16.25 -11.84
C SER A 178 0.92 -15.53 -10.67
N PHE A 179 0.74 -14.21 -10.63
CA PHE A 179 1.12 -13.40 -9.47
C PHE A 179 0.23 -13.64 -8.24
N TRP A 180 -0.90 -14.34 -8.41
CA TRP A 180 -1.92 -14.49 -7.40
C TRP A 180 -2.24 -15.97 -7.16
N ILE A 181 -2.15 -16.37 -5.89
CA ILE A 181 -2.40 -17.77 -5.49
C ILE A 181 -3.86 -18.15 -5.74
N PHE A 182 -4.82 -17.26 -5.45
CA PHE A 182 -6.23 -17.53 -5.65
C PHE A 182 -6.52 -17.94 -7.11
N SER A 183 -6.06 -17.15 -8.07
CA SER A 183 -6.21 -17.46 -9.50
C SER A 183 -5.50 -18.75 -9.90
N THR A 184 -4.34 -19.03 -9.29
CA THR A 184 -3.61 -20.29 -9.52
C THR A 184 -4.42 -21.49 -9.04
N LEU A 185 -5.05 -21.39 -7.86
CA LEU A 185 -5.87 -22.46 -7.31
C LEU A 185 -7.16 -22.67 -8.13
N GLN A 186 -7.75 -21.59 -8.64
CA GLN A 186 -8.88 -21.69 -9.57
C GLN A 186 -8.49 -22.39 -10.88
N SER A 187 -7.36 -22.05 -11.47
CA SER A 187 -6.88 -22.68 -12.72
C SER A 187 -6.55 -24.17 -12.56
N ARG A 188 -6.25 -24.60 -11.32
CA ARG A 188 -6.02 -26.02 -10.98
C ARG A 188 -7.29 -26.76 -10.55
N GLY A 189 -8.43 -26.08 -10.49
CA GLY A 189 -9.67 -26.66 -9.99
C GLY A 189 -9.70 -26.89 -8.46
N GLU A 190 -8.73 -26.34 -7.73
CA GLU A 190 -8.66 -26.43 -6.26
C GLU A 190 -9.56 -25.42 -5.55
N LEU A 191 -9.96 -24.33 -6.25
CA LEU A 191 -11.01 -23.40 -5.86
C LEU A 191 -12.02 -23.24 -7.00
N PRO A 192 -13.32 -23.05 -6.70
CA PRO A 192 -14.31 -22.80 -7.72
C PRO A 192 -14.07 -21.44 -8.38
N ALA A 193 -14.22 -21.40 -9.70
CA ALA A 193 -14.10 -20.16 -10.48
C ALA A 193 -15.44 -19.40 -10.58
N LYS A 194 -16.55 -20.10 -10.43
CA LYS A 194 -17.91 -19.54 -10.58
C LYS A 194 -18.84 -20.02 -9.49
N ASP A 195 -19.83 -19.17 -9.17
CA ASP A 195 -21.01 -19.49 -8.37
C ASP A 195 -22.22 -19.20 -9.26
N GLY A 196 -22.75 -20.25 -9.89
CA GLY A 196 -23.68 -20.12 -11.01
C GLY A 196 -23.02 -19.42 -12.20
N GLU A 197 -23.62 -18.32 -12.67
CA GLU A 197 -23.06 -17.51 -13.76
C GLU A 197 -22.02 -16.46 -13.31
N LYS A 198 -21.87 -16.25 -12.00
CA LYS A 198 -21.01 -15.20 -11.44
C LYS A 198 -19.59 -15.70 -11.23
N GLU A 199 -18.61 -14.90 -11.66
CA GLU A 199 -17.19 -15.15 -11.35
C GLU A 199 -16.94 -14.96 -9.85
N ILE A 200 -16.23 -15.90 -9.24
CA ILE A 200 -15.73 -15.79 -7.88
C ILE A 200 -14.36 -15.11 -7.94
N LYS A 201 -14.24 -14.00 -7.24
CA LYS A 201 -12.99 -13.22 -7.14
C LYS A 201 -12.42 -13.29 -5.74
N SER A 202 -11.11 -13.17 -5.64
CA SER A 202 -10.41 -13.04 -4.36
C SER A 202 -10.88 -11.78 -3.62
N ALA A 203 -11.15 -11.92 -2.33
CA ALA A 203 -11.46 -10.80 -1.44
C ALA A 203 -10.18 -10.29 -0.76
N LYS A 204 -9.28 -9.71 -1.55
CA LYS A 204 -7.98 -9.19 -1.08
C LYS A 204 -8.12 -8.28 0.14
N CYS A 205 -7.19 -8.39 1.05
CA CYS A 205 -7.05 -7.50 2.20
C CYS A 205 -5.65 -6.85 2.20
N ILE A 206 -5.37 -6.01 3.18
CA ILE A 206 -4.05 -5.38 3.34
C ILE A 206 -3.05 -6.43 3.79
N PHE A 207 -1.85 -6.44 3.22
CA PHE A 207 -0.78 -7.30 3.71
C PHE A 207 -0.41 -6.91 5.16
N GLY A 208 -0.22 -7.91 6.02
CA GLY A 208 0.02 -7.69 7.44
C GLY A 208 -1.25 -7.44 8.28
N GLN A 209 -2.45 -7.42 7.69
CA GLN A 209 -3.72 -7.10 8.38
C GLN A 209 -4.01 -7.99 9.58
N HIS A 210 -3.58 -9.26 9.58
CA HIS A 210 -3.74 -10.18 10.69
C HIS A 210 -3.12 -9.66 12.00
N GLN A 211 -2.10 -8.80 11.93
CA GLN A 211 -1.47 -8.18 13.11
C GLN A 211 -2.44 -7.24 13.82
N LEU A 212 -3.43 -6.66 13.13
CA LEU A 212 -4.44 -5.78 13.71
C LEU A 212 -5.32 -6.47 14.76
N ARG A 213 -5.34 -7.80 14.81
CA ARG A 213 -6.03 -8.57 15.87
C ARG A 213 -5.55 -8.17 17.28
N ASN A 214 -4.27 -7.85 17.38
CA ASN A 214 -3.61 -7.51 18.65
C ASN A 214 -3.37 -6.00 18.79
N ALA A 215 -3.97 -5.19 17.90
CA ALA A 215 -3.83 -3.74 17.98
C ALA A 215 -4.51 -3.19 19.24
N SER A 216 -3.85 -2.24 19.88
CA SER A 216 -4.29 -1.59 21.10
C SER A 216 -4.08 -0.08 21.01
N ARG A 217 -4.44 0.64 22.09
CA ARG A 217 -4.20 2.09 22.20
C ARG A 217 -2.72 2.49 22.22
N ASP A 218 -1.82 1.53 22.46
CA ASP A 218 -0.37 1.78 22.44
C ASP A 218 0.25 1.44 21.08
N THR A 219 -0.51 0.82 20.18
CA THR A 219 -0.04 0.41 18.86
C THR A 219 0.24 1.61 17.98
N ARG A 220 1.43 1.64 17.40
CA ARG A 220 1.77 2.51 16.26
C ARG A 220 1.67 1.70 14.99
N ALA A 221 0.76 2.04 14.10
CA ALA A 221 0.59 1.39 12.82
C ALA A 221 1.27 2.20 11.71
N PHE A 222 2.00 1.52 10.85
CA PHE A 222 2.63 2.10 9.67
C PHE A 222 2.02 1.45 8.42
N ILE A 223 1.64 2.27 7.46
CA ILE A 223 1.02 1.83 6.22
C ILE A 223 1.91 2.27 5.06
N VAL A 224 2.41 1.30 4.30
CA VAL A 224 3.27 1.50 3.14
C VAL A 224 2.59 1.01 1.87
N GLU A 225 3.18 1.31 0.72
CA GLU A 225 2.66 0.89 -0.56
C GLU A 225 2.88 -0.61 -0.80
N GLY A 226 4.12 -1.04 -0.81
CA GLY A 226 4.53 -2.39 -1.17
C GLY A 226 4.80 -3.32 0.00
N GLU A 227 4.54 -4.62 -0.19
CA GLU A 227 4.76 -5.67 0.82
C GLU A 227 6.22 -5.75 1.26
N LYS A 228 7.17 -5.54 0.33
CA LYS A 228 8.62 -5.45 0.62
C LYS A 228 8.89 -4.39 1.67
N ASN A 229 8.30 -3.21 1.51
CA ASN A 229 8.49 -2.08 2.41
C ASN A 229 7.90 -2.33 3.80
N ALA A 230 6.78 -3.06 3.93
CA ALA A 230 6.24 -3.44 5.23
C ALA A 230 7.19 -4.39 5.98
N VAL A 231 7.76 -5.37 5.30
CA VAL A 231 8.73 -6.30 5.90
C VAL A 231 10.00 -5.55 6.33
N ILE A 232 10.57 -4.71 5.46
CA ILE A 232 11.78 -3.93 5.77
C ILE A 232 11.52 -2.93 6.89
N GLY A 233 10.38 -2.23 6.87
CA GLY A 233 9.98 -1.33 7.93
C GLY A 233 9.92 -2.01 9.30
N SER A 234 9.38 -3.25 9.36
CA SER A 234 9.33 -4.03 10.60
C SER A 234 10.71 -4.45 11.11
N LEU A 235 11.66 -4.64 10.20
CA LEU A 235 13.06 -4.94 10.56
C LEU A 235 13.79 -3.70 11.07
N MET A 236 13.47 -2.52 10.53
CA MET A 236 14.05 -1.25 10.96
C MET A 236 13.43 -0.74 12.26
N MET A 237 12.12 -0.92 12.42
CA MET A 237 11.35 -0.46 13.59
C MET A 237 10.40 -1.56 14.07
N PRO A 238 10.90 -2.54 14.82
CA PRO A 238 10.13 -3.72 15.23
C PRO A 238 9.03 -3.41 16.25
N SER A 239 9.05 -2.25 16.91
CA SER A 239 7.98 -1.80 17.82
C SER A 239 6.73 -1.33 17.09
N GLY A 240 6.77 -1.17 15.77
CA GLY A 240 5.64 -0.78 14.95
C GLY A 240 4.91 -1.96 14.32
N LEU A 241 3.60 -1.79 14.08
CA LEU A 241 2.79 -2.69 13.30
C LEU A 241 2.82 -2.23 11.85
N TRP A 242 3.31 -3.06 10.93
CA TRP A 242 3.53 -2.69 9.54
C TRP A 242 2.54 -3.35 8.59
N LEU A 243 1.92 -2.54 7.73
CA LEU A 243 0.89 -2.95 6.79
C LEU A 243 1.26 -2.46 5.39
N ALA A 244 0.88 -3.22 4.33
CA ALA A 244 1.01 -2.74 2.96
C ALA A 244 -0.30 -2.84 2.21
N VAL A 245 -0.65 -1.78 1.46
CA VAL A 245 -1.88 -1.75 0.66
C VAL A 245 -1.76 -2.54 -0.65
N GLY A 246 -0.55 -2.70 -1.20
CA GLY A 246 -0.25 -3.47 -2.40
C GLY A 246 0.12 -2.64 -3.62
N SER A 247 -0.37 -1.41 -3.71
CA SER A 247 0.01 -0.35 -4.66
C SER A 247 -0.56 0.98 -4.19
N SER A 248 -0.04 2.10 -4.70
CA SER A 248 -0.55 3.45 -4.38
C SER A 248 -2.06 3.59 -4.62
N GLU A 249 -2.58 2.95 -5.66
CA GLU A 249 -4.01 2.99 -6.03
C GLU A 249 -4.91 2.20 -5.05
N GLU A 250 -4.34 1.27 -4.29
CA GLU A 250 -5.10 0.38 -3.40
C GLU A 250 -5.22 0.90 -1.96
N ILE A 251 -4.77 2.13 -1.67
CA ILE A 251 -4.88 2.77 -0.35
C ILE A 251 -6.32 2.76 0.19
N GLY A 252 -7.31 2.78 -0.69
CA GLY A 252 -8.73 2.66 -0.34
C GLY A 252 -9.10 1.42 0.47
N LYS A 253 -8.27 0.36 0.47
CA LYS A 253 -8.50 -0.83 1.31
C LYS A 253 -8.44 -0.52 2.81
N VAL A 254 -7.76 0.55 3.20
CA VAL A 254 -7.65 1.02 4.60
C VAL A 254 -9.02 1.30 5.22
N TRP A 255 -10.02 1.71 4.42
CA TRP A 255 -11.38 1.91 4.89
C TRP A 255 -11.98 0.69 5.60
N ARG A 256 -11.63 -0.51 5.15
CA ARG A 256 -12.18 -1.76 5.70
C ARG A 256 -11.73 -2.02 7.14
N VAL A 257 -10.61 -1.44 7.54
CA VAL A 257 -10.01 -1.61 8.87
C VAL A 257 -9.92 -0.30 9.65
N LYS A 258 -10.58 0.77 9.15
CA LYS A 258 -10.59 2.10 9.76
C LYS A 258 -10.99 2.07 11.24
N SER A 259 -12.01 1.28 11.60
CA SER A 259 -12.49 1.17 12.98
C SER A 259 -11.43 0.61 13.94
N ILE A 260 -10.54 -0.25 13.46
CA ILE A 260 -9.44 -0.79 14.26
C ILE A 260 -8.31 0.23 14.32
N LEU A 261 -7.95 0.80 13.18
CA LEU A 261 -6.89 1.81 13.09
C LEU A 261 -7.17 3.07 13.90
N SER A 262 -8.44 3.48 14.00
CA SER A 262 -8.82 4.63 14.84
C SER A 262 -8.60 4.42 16.34
N GLN A 263 -8.42 3.18 16.78
CA GLN A 263 -8.12 2.83 18.17
C GLN A 263 -6.61 2.77 18.46
N CYS A 264 -5.78 2.76 17.43
CA CYS A 264 -4.32 2.78 17.57
C CYS A 264 -3.85 4.14 18.12
N ARG A 265 -2.66 4.15 18.75
CA ARG A 265 -2.01 5.38 19.20
C ARG A 265 -1.76 6.35 18.04
N SER A 266 -1.25 5.83 16.95
CA SER A 266 -1.01 6.60 15.72
C SER A 266 -1.04 5.69 14.51
N VAL A 267 -1.42 6.26 13.37
CA VAL A 267 -1.39 5.64 12.05
C VAL A 267 -0.54 6.51 11.14
N VAL A 268 0.63 6.02 10.74
CA VAL A 268 1.55 6.76 9.88
C VAL A 268 1.56 6.13 8.51
N PHE A 269 1.15 6.89 7.52
CA PHE A 269 1.25 6.51 6.12
C PHE A 269 2.64 6.90 5.61
N VAL A 270 3.36 5.94 5.04
CA VAL A 270 4.71 6.14 4.51
C VAL A 270 4.70 5.80 3.01
N PRO A 271 4.26 6.75 2.17
CA PRO A 271 4.23 6.57 0.72
C PRO A 271 5.63 6.56 0.11
N ASP A 272 5.74 6.02 -1.10
CA ASP A 272 6.90 6.22 -1.95
C ASP A 272 6.98 7.70 -2.37
N ALA A 273 8.15 8.16 -2.81
CA ALA A 273 8.44 9.58 -3.03
C ALA A 273 7.47 10.30 -3.99
N ASP A 274 6.99 9.59 -5.01
CA ASP A 274 6.06 10.12 -6.02
C ASP A 274 4.58 10.06 -5.61
N ALA A 275 4.23 9.35 -4.52
CA ALA A 275 2.86 9.18 -4.06
C ALA A 275 2.48 10.08 -2.85
N ILE A 276 3.41 10.86 -2.31
CA ILE A 276 3.21 11.62 -1.05
C ILE A 276 1.98 12.53 -1.11
N ASN A 277 1.85 13.33 -2.16
CA ASN A 277 0.76 14.30 -2.27
C ASN A 277 -0.60 13.61 -2.45
N ASP A 278 -0.65 12.58 -3.29
CA ASP A 278 -1.88 11.79 -3.52
C ASP A 278 -2.34 11.12 -2.22
N TRP A 279 -1.40 10.59 -1.44
CA TRP A 279 -1.71 9.96 -0.16
C TRP A 279 -2.17 10.96 0.89
N ARG A 280 -1.62 12.18 0.93
CA ARG A 280 -2.10 13.25 1.83
C ARG A 280 -3.57 13.55 1.60
N GLU A 281 -3.97 13.75 0.34
CA GLU A 281 -5.37 14.01 0.01
C GLU A 281 -6.29 12.84 0.40
N GLN A 282 -5.85 11.61 0.17
CA GLN A 282 -6.65 10.44 0.49
C GLN A 282 -6.76 10.18 1.99
N VAL A 283 -5.67 10.37 2.75
CA VAL A 283 -5.66 10.22 4.22
C VAL A 283 -6.55 11.26 4.88
N GLU A 284 -6.54 12.51 4.39
CA GLU A 284 -7.47 13.54 4.85
C GLU A 284 -8.92 13.10 4.66
N ARG A 285 -9.27 12.55 3.50
CA ARG A 285 -10.61 12.01 3.21
C ARG A 285 -10.98 10.84 4.11
N PHE A 286 -10.02 10.03 4.56
CA PHE A 286 -10.29 8.95 5.51
C PHE A 286 -10.76 9.48 6.87
N GLY A 287 -10.40 10.70 7.24
CA GLY A 287 -10.82 11.30 8.51
C GLY A 287 -10.45 10.44 9.71
N LEU A 288 -9.23 9.90 9.71
CA LEU A 288 -8.65 9.20 10.86
C LEU A 288 -7.96 10.25 11.75
N PRO A 289 -8.46 10.49 12.97
CA PRO A 289 -7.98 11.60 13.82
C PRO A 289 -6.52 11.42 14.30
N ASN A 290 -6.03 10.18 14.28
CA ASN A 290 -4.69 9.77 14.69
C ASN A 290 -3.76 9.46 13.51
N ALA A 291 -4.14 9.87 12.28
CA ALA A 291 -3.36 9.61 11.08
C ALA A 291 -2.44 10.77 10.71
N ALA A 292 -1.29 10.43 10.16
CA ALA A 292 -0.35 11.36 9.54
C ALA A 292 0.28 10.73 8.30
N VAL A 293 0.71 11.56 7.35
CA VAL A 293 1.50 11.12 6.19
C VAL A 293 2.93 11.57 6.39
N SER A 294 3.84 10.63 6.26
CA SER A 294 5.28 10.86 6.44
C SER A 294 5.89 11.49 5.19
N ASP A 295 6.81 12.41 5.41
CA ASP A 295 7.69 12.99 4.40
C ASP A 295 9.02 12.26 4.27
N PHE A 296 9.13 11.06 4.82
CA PHE A 296 10.38 10.30 4.88
C PHE A 296 11.05 10.13 3.51
N CYS A 297 10.28 9.90 2.46
CA CYS A 297 10.77 9.74 1.09
C CYS A 297 10.78 11.07 0.30
N ALA A 298 10.41 12.20 0.90
CA ALA A 298 10.33 13.49 0.20
C ALA A 298 11.71 13.94 -0.30
N GLY A 299 11.72 14.59 -1.46
CA GLY A 299 12.96 15.13 -2.06
C GLY A 299 13.83 14.11 -2.81
N HIS A 300 13.45 12.84 -2.79
CA HIS A 300 14.10 11.80 -3.59
C HIS A 300 13.44 11.65 -4.96
N ALA A 301 14.12 10.95 -5.88
CA ALA A 301 13.58 10.63 -7.20
C ALA A 301 12.31 9.77 -7.08
N GLY A 302 11.41 9.85 -8.08
CA GLY A 302 10.19 9.07 -8.09
C GLY A 302 10.42 7.58 -7.93
N GLY A 303 9.58 6.94 -7.10
CA GLY A 303 9.69 5.52 -6.76
C GLY A 303 10.71 5.19 -5.66
N TYR A 304 11.38 6.19 -5.05
CA TYR A 304 12.22 5.95 -3.88
C TYR A 304 11.36 5.53 -2.68
N ASP A 305 11.76 4.45 -2.02
CA ASP A 305 11.01 3.80 -0.97
C ASP A 305 11.85 3.45 0.28
N LEU A 306 11.24 2.85 1.29
CA LEU A 306 11.92 2.39 2.51
C LEU A 306 13.02 1.36 2.22
N ALA A 307 12.85 0.53 1.20
CA ALA A 307 13.86 -0.47 0.86
C ALA A 307 15.09 0.16 0.23
N ASP A 308 14.91 1.23 -0.55
CA ASP A 308 16.01 2.01 -1.08
C ASP A 308 16.80 2.66 0.06
N TYR A 309 16.10 3.28 1.01
CA TYR A 309 16.76 3.82 2.20
C TYR A 309 17.57 2.76 2.94
N ALA A 310 17.00 1.59 3.21
CA ALA A 310 17.69 0.52 3.92
C ALA A 310 18.92 0.03 3.15
N TYR A 311 18.81 -0.08 1.82
CA TYR A 311 19.91 -0.47 0.95
C TYR A 311 21.05 0.56 0.97
N TYR A 312 20.74 1.84 0.75
CA TYR A 312 21.76 2.91 0.75
C TYR A 312 22.38 3.09 2.13
N ARG A 313 21.61 2.97 3.20
CA ARG A 313 22.15 3.03 4.56
C ARG A 313 23.17 1.95 4.84
N CYS A 314 22.96 0.72 4.35
CA CYS A 314 23.94 -0.36 4.44
C CYS A 314 25.13 -0.18 3.49
N TRP A 315 24.94 0.52 2.37
CA TRP A 315 26.01 0.87 1.46
C TRP A 315 26.96 1.89 2.09
N GLU A 316 26.43 2.93 2.70
CA GLU A 316 27.21 3.98 3.39
C GLU A 316 27.85 3.46 4.68
N GLN A 317 27.16 2.65 5.43
CA GLN A 317 27.59 2.06 6.69
C GLN A 317 27.38 0.53 6.67
N PRO A 318 28.35 -0.24 6.22
CA PRO A 318 28.27 -1.70 6.24
C PRO A 318 27.89 -2.20 7.63
N ASN A 319 26.85 -3.05 7.69
CA ASN A 319 26.24 -3.55 8.93
C ASN A 319 25.44 -2.51 9.76
N ALA A 320 24.97 -1.40 9.17
CA ALA A 320 24.20 -0.38 9.88
C ALA A 320 23.03 -0.94 10.72
N PHE A 321 22.41 -2.04 10.28
CA PHE A 321 21.32 -2.71 10.99
C PHE A 321 21.76 -4.02 11.69
N LYS A 322 23.02 -4.42 11.57
CA LYS A 322 23.58 -5.64 12.20
C LYS A 322 24.35 -5.35 13.49
N ALA A 323 24.78 -4.12 13.71
CA ALA A 323 25.42 -3.73 14.96
C ALA A 323 24.44 -3.92 16.13
N PRO A 324 24.88 -4.44 17.30
CA PRO A 324 24.04 -4.45 18.49
C PRO A 324 23.61 -3.01 18.77
N GLN A 325 22.31 -2.76 18.83
CA GLN A 325 21.80 -1.52 19.40
C GLN A 325 22.26 -1.56 20.84
N GLN A 326 23.18 -0.66 21.23
CA GLN A 326 23.48 -0.42 22.64
C GLN A 326 22.15 0.00 23.26
N GLU A 327 21.60 -0.87 24.11
CA GLU A 327 20.52 -0.49 25.02
C GLU A 327 21.16 0.58 25.92
N ASN A 328 20.97 1.83 25.58
CA ASN A 328 21.22 2.93 26.47
C ASN A 328 20.25 2.77 27.64
N GLY A 329 20.75 2.09 28.67
CA GLY A 329 20.06 2.05 29.94
C GLY A 329 19.79 3.48 30.43
N ASN A 330 18.56 3.68 30.89
CA ASN A 330 18.07 4.78 31.67
C ASN A 330 18.65 6.16 31.32
N SER A 331 18.08 6.82 30.35
CA SER A 331 17.97 8.27 30.35
C SER A 331 16.49 8.59 30.41
N GLU A 332 16.04 9.18 31.50
CA GLU A 332 14.76 9.87 31.58
C GLU A 332 14.62 10.74 30.34
N VAL A 333 13.68 10.38 29.49
CA VAL A 333 13.29 11.23 28.37
C VAL A 333 12.45 12.34 28.95
N THR A 334 13.12 13.40 29.42
CA THR A 334 12.50 14.70 29.48
C THR A 334 11.98 15.00 28.09
N ALA A 335 10.70 15.29 27.99
CA ALA A 335 10.03 15.70 26.76
C ALA A 335 10.78 16.94 26.20
N THR A 336 11.69 16.72 25.26
CA THR A 336 12.23 17.79 24.45
C THR A 336 11.21 18.08 23.36
N GLU A 337 10.85 19.35 23.26
CA GLU A 337 10.05 19.94 22.20
C GLU A 337 10.53 19.47 20.82
N PRO A 338 9.64 19.36 19.80
CA PRO A 338 10.03 18.96 18.46
C PRO A 338 11.12 19.91 17.97
N ALA A 339 12.25 19.33 17.54
CA ALA A 339 13.35 20.09 16.95
C ALA A 339 12.80 20.99 15.86
N THR A 340 13.05 22.30 15.97
CA THR A 340 12.66 23.28 14.96
C THR A 340 13.30 22.94 13.62
N SER A 341 12.64 23.29 12.52
CA SER A 341 13.13 23.07 11.15
C SER A 341 14.60 23.47 10.95
N ASP A 342 15.06 24.46 11.68
CA ASP A 342 16.41 25.02 11.63
C ASP A 342 17.49 24.07 12.17
N VAL A 343 17.18 23.27 13.20
CA VAL A 343 18.11 22.28 13.76
C VAL A 343 18.30 21.10 12.79
N VAL A 344 17.22 20.65 12.15
CA VAL A 344 17.27 19.57 11.15
C VAL A 344 18.05 20.05 9.92
N TYR A 345 17.83 21.30 9.48
CA TYR A 345 18.52 21.89 8.34
C TYR A 345 20.03 22.05 8.62
N ALA A 346 20.41 22.54 9.79
CA ALA A 346 21.81 22.71 10.20
C ALA A 346 22.57 21.38 10.29
N ASN A 347 21.89 20.31 10.75
CA ASN A 347 22.48 18.97 10.80
C ASN A 347 22.65 18.38 9.39
N ASN A 348 21.70 18.60 8.48
CA ASN A 348 21.80 18.14 7.09
C ASN A 348 22.92 18.87 6.34
N LEU A 349 23.11 20.18 6.57
CA LEU A 349 24.22 20.94 5.99
C LEU A 349 25.59 20.44 6.47
N LYS A 350 25.73 20.13 7.78
CA LYS A 350 26.96 19.53 8.32
C LYS A 350 27.23 18.17 7.70
N THR A 351 26.24 17.34 7.53
CA THR A 351 26.36 16.02 6.90
C THR A 351 26.79 16.14 5.44
N LEU A 352 26.18 17.07 4.69
CA LEU A 352 26.53 17.35 3.30
C LEU A 352 27.97 17.86 3.17
N GLN A 353 28.42 18.75 4.05
CA GLN A 353 29.79 19.25 4.07
C GLN A 353 30.80 18.12 4.33
N VAL A 354 30.53 17.24 5.29
CA VAL A 354 31.37 16.06 5.57
C VAL A 354 31.44 15.14 4.35
N MET A 355 30.33 14.89 3.67
CA MET A 355 30.29 14.08 2.43
C MET A 355 31.15 14.69 1.31
N ILE A 356 31.15 16.01 1.15
CA ILE A 356 31.97 16.72 0.16
C ILE A 356 33.45 16.62 0.54
N ASP A 357 33.77 16.76 1.81
CA ASP A 357 35.16 16.74 2.30
C ASP A 357 35.79 15.36 2.28
N GLU A 358 35.00 14.30 2.52
CA GLU A 358 35.46 12.92 2.58
C GLU A 358 35.42 12.19 1.22
N ASN A 359 34.68 12.70 0.23
CA ASN A 359 34.55 12.02 -1.07
C ASN A 359 35.14 12.85 -2.22
N PRO A 360 36.34 12.47 -2.73
CA PRO A 360 37.02 13.19 -3.81
C PRO A 360 36.17 13.32 -5.10
N ALA A 361 35.31 12.33 -5.39
CA ALA A 361 34.45 12.37 -6.58
C ALA A 361 33.33 13.40 -6.44
N ILE A 362 32.74 13.55 -5.24
CA ILE A 362 31.74 14.59 -4.96
C ILE A 362 32.40 15.96 -5.02
N ARG A 363 33.60 16.12 -4.47
CA ARG A 363 34.35 17.36 -4.54
C ARG A 363 34.65 17.78 -5.99
N GLN A 364 35.06 16.84 -6.84
CA GLN A 364 35.28 17.11 -8.27
C GLN A 364 33.98 17.54 -8.98
N LEU A 365 32.83 17.02 -8.62
CA LEU A 365 31.54 17.42 -9.17
C LEU A 365 31.17 18.84 -8.71
N VAL A 366 31.34 19.15 -7.44
CA VAL A 366 31.12 20.49 -6.88
C VAL A 366 31.99 21.52 -7.60
N ASP A 367 33.28 21.24 -7.74
CA ASP A 367 34.24 22.12 -8.41
C ASP A 367 33.93 22.28 -9.91
N LYS A 368 33.61 21.17 -10.59
CA LYS A 368 33.34 21.14 -12.03
C LYS A 368 32.08 21.92 -12.43
N PHE A 369 31.06 21.89 -11.56
CA PHE A 369 29.76 22.52 -11.84
C PHE A 369 29.55 23.82 -11.06
N GLY A 370 30.54 24.28 -10.29
CA GLY A 370 30.45 25.51 -9.51
C GLY A 370 29.28 25.51 -8.52
N LEU A 371 29.03 24.36 -7.90
CA LEU A 371 27.91 24.19 -6.96
C LEU A 371 28.30 24.82 -5.61
N GLU A 372 27.47 25.73 -5.11
CA GLU A 372 27.60 26.29 -3.76
C GLU A 372 26.52 25.69 -2.85
N ILE A 373 26.91 25.38 -1.60
CA ILE A 373 25.92 25.02 -0.59
C ILE A 373 25.15 26.30 -0.25
N ALA A 374 23.91 26.38 -0.72
CA ALA A 374 23.06 27.54 -0.43
C ALA A 374 22.83 27.64 1.09
N ALA A 375 23.44 28.61 1.73
CA ALA A 375 23.03 29.04 3.06
C ALA A 375 21.61 29.61 2.91
N GLY A 376 20.62 28.91 3.49
CA GLY A 376 19.25 29.38 3.48
C GLY A 376 19.18 30.82 4.00
N ASN A 377 18.54 31.68 3.26
CA ASN A 377 18.26 33.05 3.69
C ASN A 377 17.45 32.99 4.98
N GLN A 378 17.93 33.65 6.01
CA GLN A 378 17.27 33.93 7.28
C GLN A 378 15.91 34.60 7.08
#